data_b7f20fb27995f47a2b18b76c3c2af51b
#
_entry.id   b7f20fb27995f47a2b18b76c3c2af51b
#
_cell.length_a   1.000
_cell.length_b   1.000
_cell.length_c   1.000
_cell.angle_alpha   90.00
_cell.angle_beta   90.00
_cell.angle_gamma   90.00
#
_symmetry.space_group_name_H-M   'P 1'
#
loop_
_entity.id
_entity.type
_entity.pdbx_description
1 polymer ?
#
loop_
_entity_poly.entity_id
_entity_poly.type
_entity_poly.pdbx_seq_one_letter_code
_entity_poly.pdbx_strand_id
1 'polypeptide(L)'
;MLGANVDELIEYARRNHPAFAAEQAEAAAARERVVPAGALPDPTVGVELMDFGNAMRNRSASLVPGQVGETRYQISQPLPGWGKRDLAAQAAQARAEQAAATRDAAWTELVARIEAAWLRYYVAGRELALTRQGLTLLQRLEELSLKRFELGLVSQQ
;
A
#
# COMPACT_ATOMS: atom_id res chain seq x y z
N MET A 1 2.99 -2.70 27.18
CA MET A 1 3.61 -1.49 26.61
C MET A 1 4.00 -1.81 25.18
N LEU A 2 3.47 -1.10 24.20
CA LEU A 2 3.91 -1.24 22.79
C LEU A 2 5.45 -1.08 22.73
N GLY A 3 6.15 -2.10 22.20
CA GLY A 3 7.61 -2.08 22.05
C GLY A 3 8.41 -2.90 23.06
N ALA A 4 7.78 -3.52 24.03
CA ALA A 4 8.49 -4.45 24.92
C ALA A 4 8.90 -5.75 24.18
N ASN A 5 8.14 -6.13 23.14
CA ASN A 5 8.40 -7.28 22.29
C ASN A 5 8.30 -6.85 20.81
N VAL A 6 9.20 -7.34 19.99
CA VAL A 6 9.21 -7.07 18.54
C VAL A 6 7.96 -7.62 17.85
N ASP A 7 7.47 -8.77 18.30
CA ASP A 7 6.26 -9.40 17.73
C ASP A 7 5.01 -8.52 17.88
N GLU A 8 4.86 -7.83 19.02
CA GLU A 8 3.75 -6.87 19.23
C GLU A 8 3.83 -5.69 18.26
N LEU A 9 5.04 -5.22 17.94
CA LEU A 9 5.24 -4.15 16.95
C LEU A 9 4.90 -4.61 15.55
N ILE A 10 5.29 -5.83 15.17
CA ILE A 10 4.97 -6.42 13.88
C ILE A 10 3.46 -6.58 13.71
N GLU A 11 2.77 -7.12 14.73
CA GLU A 11 1.31 -7.25 14.70
C GLU A 11 0.58 -5.89 14.67
N TYR A 12 1.09 -4.90 15.39
CA TYR A 12 0.57 -3.55 15.32
C TYR A 12 0.75 -2.94 13.92
N ALA A 13 1.94 -3.09 13.33
CA ALA A 13 2.24 -2.62 11.99
C ALA A 13 1.35 -3.30 10.93
N ARG A 14 1.11 -4.59 11.06
CA ARG A 14 0.24 -5.36 10.15
C ARG A 14 -1.17 -4.78 10.05
N ARG A 15 -1.69 -4.28 11.17
CA ARG A 15 -3.06 -3.74 11.26
C ARG A 15 -3.14 -2.26 10.92
N ASN A 16 -2.08 -1.50 11.17
CA ASN A 16 -2.15 -0.04 11.18
C ASN A 16 -1.18 0.64 10.20
N HIS A 17 -0.29 -0.10 9.51
CA HIS A 17 0.69 0.52 8.63
C HIS A 17 0.04 0.93 7.30
N PRO A 18 -0.03 2.25 6.97
CA PRO A 18 -0.81 2.72 5.83
C PRO A 18 -0.26 2.25 4.48
N ALA A 19 1.06 2.17 4.33
CA ALA A 19 1.65 1.70 3.08
C ALA A 19 1.36 0.20 2.84
N PHE A 20 1.36 -0.63 3.90
CA PHE A 20 0.99 -2.04 3.76
C PHE A 20 -0.50 -2.21 3.46
N ALA A 21 -1.37 -1.39 4.06
CA ALA A 21 -2.80 -1.37 3.75
C ALA A 21 -3.06 -0.98 2.28
N ALA A 22 -2.27 -0.06 1.72
CA ALA A 22 -2.35 0.30 0.30
C ALA A 22 -1.99 -0.88 -0.62
N GLU A 23 -0.91 -1.62 -0.32
CA GLU A 23 -0.53 -2.82 -1.07
C GLU A 23 -1.60 -3.94 -0.99
N GLN A 24 -2.22 -4.10 0.18
CA GLN A 24 -3.35 -5.04 0.34
C GLN A 24 -4.54 -4.64 -0.53
N ALA A 25 -4.88 -3.36 -0.55
CA ALA A 25 -5.98 -2.84 -1.36
C ALA A 25 -5.70 -2.99 -2.87
N GLU A 26 -4.46 -2.72 -3.32
CA GLU A 26 -4.09 -2.88 -4.73
C GLU A 26 -4.12 -4.36 -5.15
N ALA A 27 -3.63 -5.28 -4.32
CA ALA A 27 -3.71 -6.71 -4.58
C ALA A 27 -5.17 -7.19 -4.66
N ALA A 28 -6.05 -6.69 -3.79
CA ALA A 28 -7.48 -6.97 -3.85
C ALA A 28 -8.12 -6.40 -5.13
N ALA A 29 -7.84 -5.14 -5.46
CA ALA A 29 -8.34 -4.49 -6.67
C ALA A 29 -7.88 -5.21 -7.95
N ALA A 30 -6.63 -5.68 -7.99
CA ALA A 30 -6.12 -6.45 -9.12
C ALA A 30 -6.88 -7.76 -9.32
N ARG A 31 -7.26 -8.45 -8.24
CA ARG A 31 -8.07 -9.68 -8.31
C ARG A 31 -9.47 -9.42 -8.85
N GLU A 32 -10.11 -8.33 -8.40
CA GLU A 32 -11.45 -7.97 -8.86
C GLU A 32 -11.47 -7.59 -10.35
N ARG A 33 -10.35 -7.15 -10.92
CA ARG A 33 -10.22 -6.84 -12.36
C ARG A 33 -10.16 -8.07 -13.27
N VAL A 34 -9.96 -9.29 -12.74
CA VAL A 34 -9.81 -10.50 -13.55
C VAL A 34 -11.11 -10.87 -14.27
N VAL A 35 -12.21 -10.89 -13.56
CA VAL A 35 -13.53 -11.27 -14.12
C VAL A 35 -13.97 -10.29 -15.21
N PRO A 36 -13.94 -8.96 -15.00
CA PRO A 36 -14.29 -8.00 -16.04
C PRO A 36 -13.38 -8.07 -17.27
N ALA A 37 -12.09 -8.38 -17.09
CA ALA A 37 -11.15 -8.48 -18.21
C ALA A 37 -11.52 -9.57 -19.22
N GLY A 38 -12.14 -10.65 -18.77
CA GLY A 38 -12.67 -11.73 -19.63
C GLY A 38 -14.12 -11.54 -20.07
N ALA A 39 -14.82 -10.53 -19.56
CA ALA A 39 -16.21 -10.28 -19.90
C ALA A 39 -16.38 -9.73 -21.32
N LEU A 40 -17.57 -9.84 -21.87
CA LEU A 40 -17.94 -9.10 -23.08
C LEU A 40 -18.03 -7.61 -22.72
N PRO A 41 -17.54 -6.70 -23.59
CA PRO A 41 -17.80 -5.27 -23.42
C PRO A 41 -19.32 -5.00 -23.37
N ASP A 42 -19.70 -3.97 -22.66
CA ASP A 42 -21.11 -3.61 -22.53
C ASP A 42 -21.72 -3.17 -23.86
N PRO A 43 -22.99 -3.52 -24.14
CA PRO A 43 -23.71 -3.01 -25.31
C PRO A 43 -23.93 -1.49 -25.14
N THR A 44 -23.71 -0.77 -26.21
CA THR A 44 -23.98 0.66 -26.27
C THR A 44 -25.31 0.89 -26.98
N VAL A 45 -26.20 1.63 -26.32
CA VAL A 45 -27.48 2.08 -26.92
C VAL A 45 -27.35 3.57 -27.22
N GLY A 46 -27.54 3.93 -28.46
CA GLY A 46 -27.54 5.33 -28.93
C GLY A 46 -28.91 5.72 -29.45
N VAL A 47 -29.30 6.97 -29.21
CA VAL A 47 -30.42 7.62 -29.85
C VAL A 47 -29.93 8.89 -30.51
N GLU A 48 -30.02 8.97 -31.81
CA GLU A 48 -29.61 10.09 -32.61
C GLU A 48 -30.82 10.81 -33.16
N LEU A 49 -30.94 12.10 -32.91
CA LEU A 49 -32.02 12.94 -33.40
C LEU A 49 -31.45 13.80 -34.53
N MET A 50 -32.02 13.64 -35.72
CA MET A 50 -31.66 14.42 -36.92
C MET A 50 -32.86 15.23 -37.38
N ASP A 51 -32.56 16.37 -38.07
CA ASP A 51 -33.60 17.33 -38.54
C ASP A 51 -34.57 17.72 -37.42
N PHE A 52 -33.99 18.09 -36.23
CA PHE A 52 -34.80 18.57 -35.09
C PHE A 52 -35.54 19.89 -35.40
N GLY A 53 -35.15 20.61 -36.41
CA GLY A 53 -35.88 21.74 -36.97
C GLY A 53 -37.13 21.35 -37.75
N ASN A 54 -37.31 20.06 -38.04
CA ASN A 54 -38.42 19.52 -38.85
C ASN A 54 -38.61 20.18 -40.22
N ALA A 55 -37.50 20.74 -40.76
CA ALA A 55 -37.55 21.51 -42.00
C ALA A 55 -38.10 20.71 -43.17
N MET A 56 -37.78 19.43 -43.26
CA MET A 56 -38.27 18.53 -44.32
C MET A 56 -39.78 18.20 -44.20
N ARG A 57 -40.34 18.30 -42.98
CA ARG A 57 -41.74 17.92 -42.72
C ARG A 57 -42.63 19.14 -42.42
N ASN A 58 -42.10 20.34 -42.52
CA ASN A 58 -42.78 21.61 -42.27
C ASN A 58 -43.55 21.62 -40.92
N ARG A 59 -42.91 21.13 -39.88
CA ARG A 59 -43.40 21.05 -38.50
C ARG A 59 -42.55 21.93 -37.58
N SER A 60 -43.06 22.20 -36.39
CA SER A 60 -42.31 22.91 -35.38
C SER A 60 -41.08 22.14 -34.93
N ALA A 61 -39.97 22.83 -34.61
CA ALA A 61 -38.77 22.24 -34.05
C ALA A 61 -39.11 21.47 -32.75
N SER A 62 -38.52 20.26 -32.60
CA SER A 62 -38.71 19.41 -31.43
C SER A 62 -37.43 18.65 -31.14
N LEU A 63 -37.16 18.40 -29.85
CA LEU A 63 -36.07 17.54 -29.37
C LEU A 63 -36.64 16.19 -28.82
N VAL A 64 -37.93 15.99 -28.94
CA VAL A 64 -38.58 14.78 -28.44
C VAL A 64 -38.45 13.65 -29.48
N PRO A 65 -37.93 12.46 -29.10
CA PRO A 65 -37.88 11.30 -29.97
C PRO A 65 -39.25 11.00 -30.59
N GLY A 66 -39.29 10.77 -31.90
CA GLY A 66 -40.53 10.55 -32.63
C GLY A 66 -41.29 11.83 -33.09
N GLN A 67 -40.94 13.01 -32.60
CA GLN A 67 -41.47 14.31 -33.04
C GLN A 67 -40.46 15.09 -33.89
N VAL A 68 -39.20 14.64 -33.95
CA VAL A 68 -38.14 15.17 -34.83
C VAL A 68 -38.27 14.61 -36.23
N GLY A 69 -37.60 15.23 -37.21
CA GLY A 69 -37.61 14.79 -38.62
C GLY A 69 -37.15 13.36 -38.80
N GLU A 70 -36.08 12.97 -38.11
CA GLU A 70 -35.59 11.57 -38.06
C GLU A 70 -35.08 11.24 -36.65
N THR A 71 -35.47 10.07 -36.15
CA THR A 71 -34.94 9.48 -34.93
C THR A 71 -34.31 8.13 -35.27
N ARG A 72 -32.99 8.03 -35.01
CA ARG A 72 -32.23 6.78 -35.21
C ARG A 72 -31.93 6.13 -33.88
N TYR A 73 -32.33 4.91 -33.71
CA TYR A 73 -31.97 4.06 -32.57
C TYR A 73 -30.87 3.11 -33.02
N GLN A 74 -29.78 3.08 -32.29
CA GLN A 74 -28.62 2.24 -32.56
C GLN A 74 -28.31 1.39 -31.35
N ILE A 75 -28.08 0.11 -31.56
CA ILE A 75 -27.51 -0.80 -30.57
C ILE A 75 -26.22 -1.33 -31.16
N SER A 76 -25.12 -1.20 -30.45
CA SER A 76 -23.80 -1.68 -30.83
C SER A 76 -23.19 -2.54 -29.74
N GLN A 77 -22.79 -3.76 -30.10
CA GLN A 77 -22.12 -4.71 -29.21
C GLN A 77 -20.78 -5.08 -29.82
N PRO A 78 -19.66 -4.63 -29.23
CA PRO A 78 -18.34 -5.07 -29.65
C PRO A 78 -18.16 -6.57 -29.36
N LEU A 79 -17.78 -7.34 -30.37
CA LEU A 79 -17.46 -8.76 -30.25
C LEU A 79 -15.97 -8.95 -30.47
N PRO A 80 -15.15 -9.10 -29.40
CA PRO A 80 -13.73 -9.39 -29.54
C PRO A 80 -13.50 -10.70 -30.30
N GLY A 81 -12.47 -10.73 -31.14
CA GLY A 81 -12.10 -11.94 -31.89
C GLY A 81 -11.78 -13.12 -30.95
N TRP A 82 -11.82 -14.32 -31.54
CA TRP A 82 -11.64 -15.60 -30.84
C TRP A 82 -10.36 -15.60 -29.97
N GLY A 83 -10.47 -16.05 -28.72
CA GLY A 83 -9.36 -16.15 -27.77
C GLY A 83 -8.90 -14.85 -27.13
N LYS A 84 -9.29 -13.66 -27.64
CA LYS A 84 -8.83 -12.37 -27.08
C LYS A 84 -9.32 -12.17 -25.62
N ARG A 85 -10.52 -12.60 -25.30
CA ARG A 85 -11.08 -12.52 -23.96
C ARG A 85 -10.34 -13.42 -22.97
N ASP A 86 -10.03 -14.64 -23.39
CA ASP A 86 -9.29 -15.58 -22.57
C ASP A 86 -7.87 -15.09 -22.30
N LEU A 87 -7.21 -14.53 -23.32
CA LEU A 87 -5.88 -13.91 -23.15
C LEU A 87 -5.93 -12.65 -22.27
N ALA A 88 -6.99 -11.86 -22.36
CA ALA A 88 -7.19 -10.70 -21.49
C ALA A 88 -7.39 -11.12 -20.02
N ALA A 89 -8.19 -12.17 -19.78
CA ALA A 89 -8.37 -12.75 -18.46
C ALA A 89 -7.06 -13.32 -17.90
N GLN A 90 -6.28 -14.06 -18.71
CA GLN A 90 -4.97 -14.58 -18.31
C GLN A 90 -3.99 -13.45 -17.98
N ALA A 91 -3.95 -12.40 -18.78
CA ALA A 91 -3.10 -11.24 -18.52
C ALA A 91 -3.51 -10.51 -17.22
N ALA A 92 -4.81 -10.39 -16.95
CA ALA A 92 -5.33 -9.83 -15.72
C ALA A 92 -5.01 -10.73 -14.51
N GLN A 93 -5.09 -12.05 -14.67
CA GLN A 93 -4.72 -13.01 -13.64
C GLN A 93 -3.23 -12.89 -13.29
N ALA A 94 -2.34 -12.83 -14.28
CA ALA A 94 -0.91 -12.65 -14.05
C ALA A 94 -0.58 -11.33 -13.32
N ARG A 95 -1.33 -10.25 -13.63
CA ARG A 95 -1.21 -8.97 -12.89
C ARG A 95 -1.70 -9.08 -11.45
N ALA A 96 -2.75 -9.85 -11.19
CA ALA A 96 -3.23 -10.10 -9.83
C ALA A 96 -2.21 -10.89 -9.00
N GLU A 97 -1.56 -11.87 -9.61
CA GLU A 97 -0.48 -12.64 -8.98
C GLU A 97 0.75 -11.76 -8.71
N GLN A 98 1.11 -10.90 -9.65
CA GLN A 98 2.18 -9.91 -9.47
C GLN A 98 1.87 -8.96 -8.30
N ALA A 99 0.65 -8.41 -8.22
CA ALA A 99 0.26 -7.52 -7.14
C ALA A 99 0.27 -8.24 -5.78
N ALA A 100 -0.14 -9.51 -5.73
CA ALA A 100 -0.05 -10.32 -4.53
C ALA A 100 1.42 -10.54 -4.09
N ALA A 101 2.32 -10.85 -5.03
CA ALA A 101 3.75 -11.00 -4.74
C ALA A 101 4.40 -9.69 -4.27
N THR A 102 4.00 -8.55 -4.84
CA THR A 102 4.46 -7.21 -4.42
C THR A 102 4.03 -6.91 -2.98
N ARG A 103 2.77 -7.20 -2.63
CA ARG A 103 2.28 -7.08 -1.24
C ARG A 103 3.10 -7.93 -0.28
N ASP A 104 3.40 -9.18 -0.64
CA ASP A 104 4.14 -10.09 0.24
C ASP A 104 5.61 -9.65 0.40
N ALA A 105 6.23 -9.14 -0.67
CA ALA A 105 7.56 -8.53 -0.61
C ALA A 105 7.58 -7.29 0.28
N ALA A 106 6.59 -6.40 0.14
CA ALA A 106 6.45 -5.21 0.97
C ALA A 106 6.27 -5.56 2.46
N TRP A 107 5.52 -6.63 2.75
CA TRP A 107 5.39 -7.12 4.12
C TRP A 107 6.72 -7.62 4.68
N THR A 108 7.45 -8.43 3.93
CA THR A 108 8.75 -8.97 4.35
C THR A 108 9.75 -7.85 4.62
N GLU A 109 9.79 -6.84 3.75
CA GLU A 109 10.66 -5.68 3.93
C GLU A 109 10.27 -4.85 5.16
N LEU A 110 8.97 -4.67 5.41
CA LEU A 110 8.49 -3.96 6.58
C LEU A 110 8.89 -4.66 7.87
N VAL A 111 8.71 -5.98 7.94
CA VAL A 111 9.14 -6.80 9.09
C VAL A 111 10.63 -6.65 9.34
N ALA A 112 11.46 -6.80 8.31
CA ALA A 112 12.91 -6.66 8.45
C ALA A 112 13.33 -5.27 8.95
N ARG A 113 12.65 -4.21 8.50
CA ARG A 113 12.89 -2.84 8.99
C ARG A 113 12.50 -2.67 10.46
N ILE A 114 11.38 -3.26 10.88
CA ILE A 114 10.94 -3.21 12.29
C ILE A 114 11.93 -3.94 13.18
N GLU A 115 12.33 -5.15 12.81
CA GLU A 115 13.28 -5.96 13.55
C GLU A 115 14.65 -5.26 13.70
N ALA A 116 15.17 -4.71 12.59
CA ALA A 116 16.42 -3.96 12.61
C ALA A 116 16.34 -2.70 13.49
N ALA A 117 15.23 -1.98 13.45
CA ALA A 117 15.03 -0.78 14.27
C ALA A 117 14.91 -1.15 15.76
N TRP A 118 14.17 -2.20 16.08
CA TRP A 118 14.02 -2.70 17.44
C TRP A 118 15.35 -3.18 18.02
N LEU A 119 16.13 -3.91 17.24
CA LEU A 119 17.46 -4.38 17.66
C LEU A 119 18.41 -3.20 17.98
N ARG A 120 18.42 -2.18 17.13
CA ARG A 120 19.22 -0.95 17.38
C ARG A 120 18.78 -0.27 18.68
N TYR A 121 17.48 -0.16 18.91
CA TYR A 121 16.96 0.41 20.15
C TYR A 121 17.38 -0.41 21.38
N TYR A 122 17.28 -1.74 21.29
CA TYR A 122 17.67 -2.65 22.36
C TYR A 122 19.16 -2.54 22.68
N VAL A 123 20.01 -2.57 21.64
CA VAL A 123 21.48 -2.43 21.79
C VAL A 123 21.83 -1.08 22.43
N ALA A 124 21.27 0.01 21.93
CA ALA A 124 21.51 1.35 22.50
C ALA A 124 21.11 1.43 23.98
N GLY A 125 20.00 0.80 24.35
CA GLY A 125 19.57 0.69 25.75
C GLY A 125 20.57 -0.07 26.63
N ARG A 126 21.13 -1.16 26.10
CA ARG A 126 22.17 -1.95 26.78
C ARG A 126 23.49 -1.20 26.92
N GLU A 127 23.94 -0.53 25.87
CA GLU A 127 25.14 0.30 25.89
C GLU A 127 25.03 1.43 26.92
N LEU A 128 23.87 2.11 26.97
CA LEU A 128 23.59 3.13 27.96
C LEU A 128 23.68 2.58 29.39
N ALA A 129 23.09 1.41 29.64
CA ALA A 129 23.14 0.77 30.96
C ALA A 129 24.59 0.41 31.36
N LEU A 130 25.37 -0.17 30.45
CA LEU A 130 26.76 -0.53 30.67
C LEU A 130 27.64 0.74 30.94
N THR A 131 27.45 1.80 30.17
CA THR A 131 28.17 3.07 30.34
C THR A 131 27.86 3.69 31.69
N ARG A 132 26.62 3.67 32.15
CA ARG A 132 26.23 4.14 33.49
C ARG A 132 26.89 3.31 34.60
N GLN A 133 26.95 2.00 34.47
CA GLN A 133 27.64 1.13 35.43
C GLN A 133 29.13 1.40 35.44
N GLY A 134 29.76 1.57 34.27
CA GLY A 134 31.17 1.94 34.14
C GLY A 134 31.48 3.28 34.81
N LEU A 135 30.66 4.30 34.60
CA LEU A 135 30.80 5.60 35.24
C LEU A 135 30.77 5.49 36.78
N THR A 136 29.79 4.74 37.31
CA THR A 136 29.68 4.50 38.75
C THR A 136 30.92 3.80 39.30
N LEU A 137 31.47 2.84 38.56
CA LEU A 137 32.71 2.16 38.96
C LEU A 137 33.92 3.10 38.98
N LEU A 138 34.08 3.93 37.94
CA LEU A 138 35.15 4.92 37.85
C LEU A 138 35.08 5.96 39.00
N GLN A 139 33.91 6.45 39.32
CA GLN A 139 33.70 7.34 40.47
C GLN A 139 34.12 6.70 41.79
N ARG A 140 33.77 5.40 42.01
CA ARG A 140 34.25 4.67 43.20
C ARG A 140 35.76 4.49 43.23
N LEU A 141 36.37 4.24 42.06
CA LEU A 141 37.83 4.13 41.97
C LEU A 141 38.51 5.47 42.28
N GLU A 142 37.96 6.57 41.78
CA GLU A 142 38.45 7.93 42.11
C GLU A 142 38.39 8.21 43.61
N GLU A 143 37.23 7.96 44.26
CA GLU A 143 37.06 8.11 45.71
C GLU A 143 38.08 7.28 46.51
N LEU A 144 38.29 6.02 46.11
CA LEU A 144 39.26 5.13 46.73
C LEU A 144 40.71 5.63 46.56
N SER A 145 41.03 6.14 45.38
CA SER A 145 42.36 6.68 45.06
C SER A 145 42.65 7.94 45.88
N LEU A 146 41.66 8.84 45.98
CA LEU A 146 41.77 10.04 46.82
C LEU A 146 41.98 9.67 48.31
N LYS A 147 41.22 8.73 48.85
CA LYS A 147 41.40 8.26 50.24
C LYS A 147 42.73 7.62 50.47
N ARG A 148 43.28 6.83 49.54
CA ARG A 148 44.66 6.26 49.63
C ARG A 148 45.71 7.33 49.59
N PHE A 149 45.55 8.38 48.80
CA PHE A 149 46.44 9.52 48.74
C PHE A 149 46.43 10.30 50.05
N GLU A 150 45.26 10.60 50.59
CA GLU A 150 45.08 11.27 51.88
C GLU A 150 45.77 10.51 53.08
N LEU A 151 45.73 9.17 53.01
CA LEU A 151 46.36 8.30 53.99
C LEU A 151 47.86 8.08 53.76
N GLY A 152 48.44 8.70 52.74
CA GLY A 152 49.90 8.60 52.47
C GLY A 152 50.33 7.21 51.95
N LEU A 153 49.36 6.40 51.47
CA LEU A 153 49.60 5.01 51.01
C LEU A 153 50.03 4.92 49.53
N VAL A 154 50.00 6.02 48.80
CA VAL A 154 50.44 6.08 47.40
C VAL A 154 51.18 7.37 47.15
N SER A 155 52.42 7.27 46.58
CA SER A 155 53.18 8.41 46.12
C SER A 155 52.57 8.99 44.82
N GLN A 156 52.68 10.31 44.68
CA GLN A 156 52.33 11.00 43.42
C GLN A 156 53.35 10.56 42.34
N GLN A 157 52.85 9.79 41.35
CA GLN A 157 53.54 9.60 40.06
C GLN A 157 52.74 10.29 38.99
#